data_09eafa78c1d00171259d969be6b6bac6
#
_entry.id   09eafa78c1d00171259d969be6b6bac6
#
_cell.length_a   1.000
_cell.length_b   1.000
_cell.length_c   1.000
_cell.angle_alpha   90.00
_cell.angle_beta   90.00
_cell.angle_gamma   90.00
#
_symmetry.space_group_name_H-M   'P 1'
#
loop_
_entity.id
_entity.type
_entity.pdbx_description
1 polymer ?
#
loop_
_entity_poly.entity_id
_entity_poly.type
_entity_poly.pdbx_seq_one_letter_code
_entity_poly.pdbx_strand_id
1 'polypeptide(L)'
;MANKIFKEIYNQKLIPSSEVKKFIKSNTNLAFSMHFMQPRKILEEIANIARSDKDFKINAYYFSAKQNAADTILDFDLNKQIVPNTFFMQDTERKILKRQKEESLDEKRVFFIPAHFSDSPRIFSENLKIDSFVTMVSPMNEYGYMSMGLSNDYSSTAVRLAKTVIVEVNKNIPFVIGENNLIHVSDVSAIVEHDSPLQEVVDLPPTPEEETIAKIVSEFIPDRACIQMGIGGLPNSICNELYNKKDLGIHTEVLTTGMIGLIKAGVVTNKYKKINKNISVFTFAIGNKQMYEELHLNPTIQSFPVNYVNDPYVISKIDNLVSINSTIEIDLTGACNSEYLNGHQFSATGGQVDFVRGAYMSQGGKSIIALTSTTKNKKFSKIVARLSGPTTTLRNDVHW
;
A
#
# COMPACT_ATOMS: atom_id res chain seq x y z
N MET A 1 19.16 26.01 -19.65
CA MET A 1 18.11 25.87 -20.68
C MET A 1 17.12 24.76 -20.31
N ALA A 2 17.54 23.55 -19.92
CA ALA A 2 16.61 22.45 -19.56
C ALA A 2 15.57 22.82 -18.50
N ASN A 3 15.98 23.47 -17.41
CA ASN A 3 15.07 23.90 -16.34
C ASN A 3 13.94 24.85 -16.83
N LYS A 4 14.21 25.72 -17.81
CA LYS A 4 13.22 26.66 -18.37
C LYS A 4 12.18 25.90 -19.20
N ILE A 5 12.61 24.93 -20.01
CA ILE A 5 11.73 24.12 -20.86
C ILE A 5 10.75 23.32 -20.00
N PHE A 6 11.21 22.65 -18.94
CA PHE A 6 10.33 21.86 -18.08
C PHE A 6 9.33 22.73 -17.32
N LYS A 7 9.73 23.94 -16.90
CA LYS A 7 8.79 24.90 -16.31
C LYS A 7 7.73 25.36 -17.30
N GLU A 8 8.10 25.58 -18.56
CA GLU A 8 7.15 25.95 -19.60
C GLU A 8 6.14 24.80 -19.84
N ILE A 9 6.59 23.54 -19.95
CA ILE A 9 5.72 22.37 -20.08
C ILE A 9 4.80 22.23 -18.85
N TYR A 10 5.34 22.39 -17.65
CA TYR A 10 4.57 22.36 -16.40
C TYR A 10 3.45 23.40 -16.42
N ASN A 11 3.77 24.65 -16.74
CA ASN A 11 2.80 25.75 -16.78
C ASN A 11 1.72 25.55 -17.86
N GLN A 12 2.06 24.93 -19.00
CA GLN A 12 1.08 24.57 -20.04
C GLN A 12 0.09 23.49 -19.60
N LYS A 13 0.52 22.61 -18.69
CA LYS A 13 -0.30 21.49 -18.16
C LYS A 13 -0.98 21.85 -16.83
N LEU A 14 -0.61 22.96 -16.22
CA LEU A 14 -1.22 23.42 -14.98
C LEU A 14 -2.65 23.92 -15.26
N ILE A 15 -3.62 23.33 -14.56
CA ILE A 15 -5.02 23.67 -14.68
C ILE A 15 -5.65 23.95 -13.32
N PRO A 16 -6.67 24.79 -13.22
CA PRO A 16 -7.54 24.84 -12.06
C PRO A 16 -8.25 23.49 -11.90
N SER A 17 -8.48 23.06 -10.67
CA SER A 17 -9.10 21.75 -10.38
C SER A 17 -10.46 21.55 -11.07
N SER A 18 -11.25 22.61 -11.22
CA SER A 18 -12.55 22.60 -11.94
C SER A 18 -12.45 22.16 -13.39
N GLU A 19 -11.27 22.18 -14.01
CA GLU A 19 -11.04 21.73 -15.38
C GLU A 19 -10.72 20.24 -15.49
N VAL A 20 -10.57 19.51 -14.38
CA VAL A 20 -10.39 18.03 -14.36
C VAL A 20 -11.48 17.33 -15.18
N LYS A 21 -12.70 17.87 -15.20
CA LYS A 21 -13.82 17.40 -16.00
C LYS A 21 -13.53 17.30 -17.52
N LYS A 22 -12.57 18.04 -18.03
CA LYS A 22 -12.17 17.97 -19.47
C LYS A 22 -11.42 16.68 -19.80
N PHE A 23 -10.84 16.03 -18.79
CA PHE A 23 -9.95 14.87 -18.93
C PHE A 23 -10.62 13.55 -18.52
N ILE A 24 -11.61 13.57 -17.64
CA ILE A 24 -12.31 12.38 -17.18
C ILE A 24 -13.61 12.21 -17.95
N LYS A 25 -13.70 11.14 -18.72
CA LYS A 25 -14.84 10.84 -19.58
C LYS A 25 -15.76 9.80 -18.96
N SER A 26 -17.06 9.90 -19.24
CA SER A 26 -18.01 8.85 -18.87
C SER A 26 -17.72 7.53 -19.60
N ASN A 27 -18.14 6.42 -19.00
CA ASN A 27 -17.95 5.04 -19.49
C ASN A 27 -16.47 4.64 -19.65
N THR A 28 -15.62 5.09 -18.74
CA THR A 28 -14.19 4.78 -18.71
C THR A 28 -13.77 4.15 -17.38
N ASN A 29 -12.57 3.59 -17.39
CA ASN A 29 -11.94 2.99 -16.23
C ASN A 29 -10.91 3.97 -15.65
N LEU A 30 -11.16 4.41 -14.42
CA LEU A 30 -10.27 5.23 -13.60
C LEU A 30 -9.51 4.36 -12.63
N ALA A 31 -8.20 4.48 -12.56
CA ALA A 31 -7.42 4.01 -11.44
C ALA A 31 -6.84 5.18 -10.64
N PHE A 32 -6.63 5.00 -9.35
CA PHE A 32 -5.99 6.00 -8.50
C PHE A 32 -5.05 5.36 -7.48
N SER A 33 -4.06 6.12 -7.01
CA SER A 33 -3.06 5.65 -6.05
C SER A 33 -3.68 5.25 -4.72
N MET A 34 -2.98 4.37 -4.00
CA MET A 34 -3.47 3.85 -2.72
C MET A 34 -3.09 4.74 -1.53
N HIS A 35 -3.68 4.44 -0.39
CA HIS A 35 -3.37 5.04 0.92
C HIS A 35 -3.35 6.59 0.89
N PHE A 36 -2.26 7.17 1.40
CA PHE A 36 -2.13 8.61 1.62
C PHE A 36 -1.76 9.38 0.34
N MET A 37 -1.53 8.68 -0.78
CA MET A 37 -1.25 9.30 -2.07
C MET A 37 -2.50 9.52 -2.94
N GLN A 38 -3.70 9.31 -2.38
CA GLN A 38 -4.98 9.59 -3.04
C GLN A 38 -5.17 11.09 -3.22
N PRO A 39 -5.31 11.59 -4.47
CA PRO A 39 -5.33 13.03 -4.78
C PRO A 39 -6.69 13.65 -4.45
N ARG A 40 -6.82 14.17 -3.23
CA ARG A 40 -8.12 14.62 -2.67
C ARG A 40 -8.84 15.59 -3.57
N LYS A 41 -8.15 16.62 -4.08
CA LYS A 41 -8.79 17.68 -4.87
C LYS A 41 -9.27 17.18 -6.22
N ILE A 42 -8.49 16.32 -6.87
CA ILE A 42 -8.88 15.70 -8.13
C ILE A 42 -10.08 14.75 -7.92
N LEU A 43 -10.05 13.92 -6.86
CA LEU A 43 -11.16 13.00 -6.54
C LEU A 43 -12.45 13.75 -6.19
N GLU A 44 -12.34 14.90 -5.50
CA GLU A 44 -13.49 15.78 -5.22
C GLU A 44 -14.13 16.31 -6.51
N GLU A 45 -13.32 16.75 -7.48
CA GLU A 45 -13.85 17.25 -8.76
C GLU A 45 -14.52 16.12 -9.58
N ILE A 46 -13.97 14.89 -9.54
CA ILE A 46 -14.61 13.72 -10.17
C ILE A 46 -15.95 13.41 -9.50
N ALA A 47 -16.03 13.48 -8.17
CA ALA A 47 -17.29 13.34 -7.45
C ALA A 47 -18.29 14.44 -7.81
N ASN A 48 -17.83 15.68 -8.02
CA ASN A 48 -18.70 16.80 -8.45
C ASN A 48 -19.25 16.59 -9.87
N ILE A 49 -18.47 15.99 -10.79
CA ILE A 49 -18.99 15.60 -12.11
C ILE A 49 -20.16 14.62 -11.92
N ALA A 50 -19.98 13.56 -11.13
CA ALA A 50 -21.02 12.57 -10.88
C ALA A 50 -22.26 13.17 -10.20
N ARG A 51 -22.10 14.13 -9.27
CA ARG A 51 -23.23 14.81 -8.64
C ARG A 51 -24.03 15.70 -9.61
N SER A 52 -23.35 16.32 -10.58
CA SER A 52 -23.95 17.24 -11.55
C SER A 52 -24.54 16.54 -12.77
N ASP A 53 -24.05 15.37 -13.13
CA ASP A 53 -24.47 14.60 -14.30
C ASP A 53 -24.87 13.17 -13.87
N LYS A 54 -26.17 12.87 -13.93
CA LYS A 54 -26.75 11.58 -13.54
C LYS A 54 -26.38 10.43 -14.49
N ASP A 55 -26.02 10.73 -15.73
CA ASP A 55 -25.63 9.77 -16.75
C ASP A 55 -24.14 9.49 -16.75
N PHE A 56 -23.36 10.25 -15.98
CA PHE A 56 -21.94 9.99 -15.80
C PHE A 56 -21.71 8.65 -15.12
N LYS A 57 -20.85 7.81 -15.71
CA LYS A 57 -20.48 6.47 -15.17
C LYS A 57 -19.02 6.20 -15.37
N ILE A 58 -18.34 5.72 -14.30
CA ILE A 58 -16.97 5.21 -14.37
C ILE A 58 -16.81 4.00 -13.45
N ASN A 59 -15.86 3.12 -13.80
CA ASN A 59 -15.35 2.11 -12.88
C ASN A 59 -14.11 2.66 -12.20
N ALA A 60 -14.06 2.61 -10.87
CA ALA A 60 -12.93 3.06 -10.07
C ALA A 60 -12.14 1.85 -9.57
N TYR A 61 -10.87 1.69 -9.97
CA TYR A 61 -9.99 0.59 -9.61
C TYR A 61 -8.93 1.06 -8.63
N TYR A 62 -8.78 0.37 -7.49
CA TYR A 62 -7.85 0.80 -6.45
C TYR A 62 -7.54 -0.29 -5.42
N PHE A 63 -6.45 -0.09 -4.67
CA PHE A 63 -6.18 -0.74 -3.40
C PHE A 63 -6.44 0.22 -2.25
N SER A 64 -6.93 -0.30 -1.12
CA SER A 64 -6.89 0.33 0.18
C SER A 64 -7.29 1.82 0.19
N ALA A 65 -8.59 2.09 0.04
CA ALA A 65 -9.14 3.43 0.15
C ALA A 65 -8.94 4.03 1.54
N LYS A 66 -8.61 5.32 1.58
CA LYS A 66 -8.53 6.13 2.80
C LYS A 66 -9.51 7.30 2.71
N GLN A 67 -9.48 8.18 3.72
CA GLN A 67 -10.45 9.25 3.89
C GLN A 67 -10.61 10.12 2.64
N ASN A 68 -9.51 10.39 1.89
CA ASN A 68 -9.58 11.20 0.68
C ASN A 68 -10.53 10.62 -0.38
N ALA A 69 -10.48 9.32 -0.61
CA ALA A 69 -11.39 8.65 -1.55
C ALA A 69 -12.77 8.40 -0.93
N ALA A 70 -12.83 8.06 0.37
CA ALA A 70 -14.07 7.79 1.09
C ALA A 70 -15.00 9.00 1.11
N ASP A 71 -14.48 10.20 1.34
CA ASP A 71 -15.26 11.44 1.42
C ASP A 71 -15.61 12.03 0.04
N THR A 72 -15.14 11.40 -1.04
CA THR A 72 -15.30 11.93 -2.39
C THR A 72 -15.92 10.88 -3.32
N ILE A 73 -15.14 10.22 -4.15
CA ILE A 73 -15.65 9.30 -5.19
C ILE A 73 -16.24 8.00 -4.65
N LEU A 74 -15.94 7.61 -3.42
CA LEU A 74 -16.51 6.42 -2.78
C LEU A 74 -17.68 6.75 -1.84
N ASP A 75 -18.22 7.95 -1.92
CA ASP A 75 -19.48 8.30 -1.27
C ASP A 75 -20.58 7.33 -1.73
N PHE A 76 -21.33 6.77 -0.77
CA PHE A 76 -22.38 5.78 -1.04
C PHE A 76 -23.40 6.26 -2.07
N ASP A 77 -23.76 7.54 -2.05
CA ASP A 77 -24.76 8.10 -2.95
C ASP A 77 -24.28 8.21 -4.41
N LEU A 78 -22.97 8.08 -4.64
CA LEU A 78 -22.34 8.07 -5.97
C LEU A 78 -22.06 6.66 -6.51
N ASN A 79 -22.27 5.59 -5.75
CA ASN A 79 -21.86 4.22 -6.15
C ASN A 79 -22.58 3.65 -7.38
N LYS A 80 -23.68 4.27 -7.82
CA LYS A 80 -24.31 3.94 -9.11
C LYS A 80 -23.58 4.51 -10.33
N GLN A 81 -22.87 5.60 -10.12
CA GLN A 81 -22.15 6.36 -11.12
C GLN A 81 -20.65 6.09 -11.10
N ILE A 82 -20.10 5.96 -9.89
CA ILE A 82 -18.69 5.60 -9.67
C ILE A 82 -18.67 4.23 -9.00
N VAL A 83 -18.42 3.18 -9.78
CA VAL A 83 -18.49 1.80 -9.32
C VAL A 83 -17.17 1.39 -8.67
N PRO A 84 -17.13 1.12 -7.34
CA PRO A 84 -15.92 0.72 -6.66
C PRO A 84 -15.50 -0.70 -7.05
N ASN A 85 -14.28 -0.85 -7.57
CA ASN A 85 -13.62 -2.13 -7.83
C ASN A 85 -12.33 -2.16 -7.00
N THR A 86 -12.37 -2.83 -5.86
CA THR A 86 -11.27 -2.84 -4.91
C THR A 86 -10.52 -4.17 -4.91
N PHE A 87 -9.20 -4.09 -4.80
CA PHE A 87 -8.35 -5.26 -4.58
C PHE A 87 -8.11 -5.54 -3.09
N PHE A 88 -8.49 -4.59 -2.22
CA PHE A 88 -8.32 -4.72 -0.77
C PHE A 88 -9.46 -4.02 -0.03
N MET A 89 -10.32 -4.82 0.62
CA MET A 89 -11.44 -4.30 1.41
C MET A 89 -10.95 -3.55 2.65
N GLN A 90 -11.46 -2.34 2.86
CA GLN A 90 -11.18 -1.49 4.02
C GLN A 90 -12.48 -1.08 4.72
N ASP A 91 -12.39 -0.18 5.67
CA ASP A 91 -13.55 0.36 6.37
C ASP A 91 -14.55 1.03 5.44
N THR A 92 -14.07 1.69 4.40
CA THR A 92 -14.92 2.39 3.42
C THR A 92 -15.87 1.41 2.73
N GLU A 93 -15.32 0.35 2.14
CA GLU A 93 -16.10 -0.65 1.43
C GLU A 93 -17.03 -1.42 2.38
N ARG A 94 -16.55 -1.75 3.58
CA ARG A 94 -17.39 -2.40 4.61
C ARG A 94 -18.56 -1.53 5.05
N LYS A 95 -18.37 -0.20 5.18
CA LYS A 95 -19.45 0.75 5.47
C LYS A 95 -20.46 0.83 4.32
N ILE A 96 -19.99 0.85 3.06
CA ILE A 96 -20.86 0.80 1.87
C ILE A 96 -21.73 -0.47 1.89
N LEU A 97 -21.12 -1.63 2.08
CA LEU A 97 -21.84 -2.91 2.12
C LEU A 97 -22.80 -3.02 3.30
N LYS A 98 -22.43 -2.46 4.45
CA LYS A 98 -23.32 -2.40 5.62
C LYS A 98 -24.57 -1.55 5.32
N ARG A 99 -24.38 -0.35 4.77
CA ARG A 99 -25.48 0.54 4.38
C ARG A 99 -26.36 -0.09 3.28
N GLN A 100 -25.74 -0.73 2.28
CA GLN A 100 -26.47 -1.50 1.25
C GLN A 100 -27.42 -2.53 1.88
N LYS A 101 -26.96 -3.29 2.89
CA LYS A 101 -27.77 -4.29 3.60
C LYS A 101 -28.87 -3.62 4.44
N GLU A 102 -28.57 -2.54 5.15
CA GLU A 102 -29.54 -1.81 5.97
C GLU A 102 -30.67 -1.20 5.11
N GLU A 103 -30.36 -0.73 3.91
CA GLU A 103 -31.33 -0.18 2.96
C GLU A 103 -31.99 -1.27 2.09
N SER A 104 -31.68 -2.55 2.29
CA SER A 104 -32.23 -3.71 1.54
C SER A 104 -32.08 -3.55 0.01
N LEU A 105 -30.92 -3.06 -0.44
CA LEU A 105 -30.66 -2.86 -1.87
C LEU A 105 -30.11 -4.15 -2.49
N ASP A 106 -30.78 -4.63 -3.54
CA ASP A 106 -30.36 -5.85 -4.28
C ASP A 106 -29.15 -5.60 -5.19
N GLU A 107 -28.92 -4.36 -5.62
CA GLU A 107 -27.86 -3.99 -6.54
C GLU A 107 -26.50 -4.01 -5.85
N LYS A 108 -25.53 -4.78 -6.40
CA LYS A 108 -24.16 -4.84 -5.87
C LYS A 108 -23.46 -3.48 -5.96
N ARG A 109 -22.91 -3.02 -4.84
CA ARG A 109 -22.33 -1.67 -4.70
C ARG A 109 -20.80 -1.66 -4.67
N VAL A 110 -20.16 -2.77 -4.36
CA VAL A 110 -18.70 -2.91 -4.31
C VAL A 110 -18.31 -4.21 -4.99
N PHE A 111 -17.30 -4.16 -5.85
CA PHE A 111 -16.73 -5.32 -6.50
C PHE A 111 -15.34 -5.58 -5.91
N PHE A 112 -15.15 -6.78 -5.38
CA PHE A 112 -13.86 -7.24 -4.88
C PHE A 112 -13.15 -8.05 -5.94
N ILE A 113 -11.89 -7.75 -6.19
CA ILE A 113 -11.01 -8.44 -7.13
C ILE A 113 -9.95 -9.18 -6.32
N PRO A 114 -10.05 -10.50 -6.15
CA PRO A 114 -9.06 -11.28 -5.42
C PRO A 114 -7.75 -11.35 -6.22
N ALA A 115 -6.64 -10.94 -5.59
CA ALA A 115 -5.31 -10.98 -6.19
C ALA A 115 -4.24 -10.92 -5.09
N HIS A 116 -3.08 -11.52 -5.34
CA HIS A 116 -1.88 -11.19 -4.59
C HIS A 116 -1.43 -9.76 -4.94
N PHE A 117 -0.81 -9.07 -4.03
CA PHE A 117 -0.44 -7.68 -4.30
C PHE A 117 0.62 -7.58 -5.41
N SER A 118 1.53 -8.55 -5.47
CA SER A 118 2.51 -8.68 -6.56
C SER A 118 1.90 -8.82 -7.95
N ASP A 119 0.69 -9.41 -8.06
CA ASP A 119 -0.01 -9.62 -9.32
C ASP A 119 -0.72 -8.36 -9.85
N SER A 120 -0.92 -7.36 -9.00
CA SER A 120 -1.71 -6.17 -9.39
C SER A 120 -1.19 -5.47 -10.64
N PRO A 121 0.12 -5.23 -10.85
CA PRO A 121 0.61 -4.64 -12.10
C PRO A 121 0.28 -5.47 -13.33
N ARG A 122 0.34 -6.79 -13.24
CA ARG A 122 -0.02 -7.70 -14.33
C ARG A 122 -1.51 -7.63 -14.64
N ILE A 123 -2.37 -7.62 -13.61
CA ILE A 123 -3.82 -7.48 -13.79
C ILE A 123 -4.16 -6.13 -14.46
N PHE A 124 -3.51 -5.05 -14.05
CA PHE A 124 -3.68 -3.74 -14.68
C PHE A 124 -3.24 -3.75 -16.15
N SER A 125 -2.18 -4.49 -16.50
CA SER A 125 -1.66 -4.50 -17.87
C SER A 125 -2.41 -5.47 -18.80
N GLU A 126 -2.83 -6.62 -18.30
CA GLU A 126 -3.38 -7.69 -19.14
C GLU A 126 -4.91 -7.78 -19.11
N ASN A 127 -5.52 -7.45 -17.97
CA ASN A 127 -6.95 -7.68 -17.74
C ASN A 127 -7.78 -6.39 -17.66
N LEU A 128 -7.18 -5.29 -17.21
CA LEU A 128 -7.89 -4.02 -17.04
C LEU A 128 -7.39 -2.99 -18.05
N LYS A 129 -8.32 -2.42 -18.79
CA LYS A 129 -8.01 -1.30 -19.67
C LYS A 129 -8.18 0.00 -18.89
N ILE A 130 -7.08 0.54 -18.37
CA ILE A 130 -7.09 1.79 -17.63
C ILE A 130 -7.07 2.97 -18.62
N ASP A 131 -8.12 3.79 -18.59
CA ASP A 131 -8.20 4.99 -19.42
C ASP A 131 -7.57 6.20 -18.72
N SER A 132 -7.78 6.33 -17.41
CA SER A 132 -7.25 7.45 -16.62
C SER A 132 -6.60 6.97 -15.32
N PHE A 133 -5.49 7.60 -14.94
CA PHE A 133 -4.84 7.42 -13.63
C PHE A 133 -4.66 8.76 -12.94
N VAL A 134 -4.97 8.82 -11.64
CA VAL A 134 -4.81 10.02 -10.83
C VAL A 134 -4.03 9.72 -9.55
N THR A 135 -3.06 10.58 -9.21
CA THR A 135 -2.21 10.40 -8.03
C THR A 135 -1.72 11.73 -7.48
N MET A 136 -1.33 11.77 -6.20
CA MET A 136 -0.50 12.85 -5.67
C MET A 136 0.97 12.64 -6.04
N VAL A 137 1.70 13.75 -6.17
CA VAL A 137 3.14 13.75 -6.44
C VAL A 137 3.85 14.89 -5.69
N SER A 138 5.15 14.76 -5.52
CA SER A 138 6.00 15.84 -5.00
C SER A 138 6.08 17.02 -5.98
N PRO A 139 6.57 18.19 -5.54
CA PRO A 139 7.00 19.23 -6.46
C PRO A 139 7.99 18.71 -7.50
N MET A 140 7.95 19.31 -8.69
CA MET A 140 8.84 18.99 -9.80
C MET A 140 10.27 19.46 -9.52
N ASN A 141 11.24 18.59 -9.74
CA ASN A 141 12.66 18.96 -9.67
C ASN A 141 13.16 19.68 -10.92
N GLU A 142 14.42 20.12 -10.91
CA GLU A 142 15.04 20.84 -12.03
C GLU A 142 15.16 20.04 -13.34
N TYR A 143 15.03 18.73 -13.28
CA TYR A 143 15.08 17.80 -14.41
C TYR A 143 13.69 17.42 -14.96
N GLY A 144 12.63 18.05 -14.46
CA GLY A 144 11.26 17.78 -14.90
C GLY A 144 10.58 16.59 -14.26
N TYR A 145 11.16 16.00 -13.22
CA TYR A 145 10.60 14.84 -12.52
C TYR A 145 9.84 15.21 -11.25
N MET A 146 8.74 14.52 -11.02
CA MET A 146 7.94 14.52 -9.81
C MET A 146 7.98 13.12 -9.23
N SER A 147 8.10 12.99 -7.91
CA SER A 147 8.10 11.69 -7.22
C SER A 147 6.67 11.29 -6.84
N MET A 148 6.33 10.01 -7.00
CA MET A 148 5.11 9.42 -6.46
C MET A 148 5.16 9.25 -4.93
N GLY A 149 6.21 9.75 -4.29
CA GLY A 149 6.32 9.87 -2.84
C GLY A 149 6.18 8.55 -2.12
N LEU A 150 5.12 8.41 -1.33
CA LEU A 150 4.93 7.30 -0.39
C LEU A 150 4.37 6.01 -1.03
N SER A 151 4.03 5.99 -2.33
CA SER A 151 3.28 4.89 -2.93
C SER A 151 3.69 4.65 -4.38
N ASN A 152 4.65 3.77 -4.59
CA ASN A 152 5.08 3.32 -5.91
C ASN A 152 4.18 2.16 -6.41
N ASP A 153 4.07 1.12 -5.59
CA ASP A 153 3.17 -0.04 -5.72
C ASP A 153 2.78 -0.40 -7.18
N TYR A 154 1.49 -0.45 -7.50
CA TYR A 154 0.96 -0.57 -8.87
C TYR A 154 0.92 0.78 -9.59
N SER A 155 1.11 1.89 -8.87
CA SER A 155 0.99 3.26 -9.41
C SER A 155 1.95 3.49 -10.56
N SER A 156 3.19 3.02 -10.46
CA SER A 156 4.19 3.11 -11.54
C SER A 156 3.76 2.38 -12.83
N THR A 157 3.03 1.29 -12.71
CA THR A 157 2.45 0.58 -13.86
C THR A 157 1.24 1.33 -14.40
N ALA A 158 0.34 1.79 -13.52
CA ALA A 158 -0.85 2.52 -13.92
C ALA A 158 -0.54 3.82 -14.68
N VAL A 159 0.49 4.57 -14.25
CA VAL A 159 0.99 5.76 -14.97
C VAL A 159 1.38 5.44 -16.41
N ARG A 160 2.05 4.31 -16.64
CA ARG A 160 2.52 3.93 -17.99
C ARG A 160 1.41 3.39 -18.88
N LEU A 161 0.35 2.84 -18.30
CA LEU A 161 -0.75 2.22 -19.04
C LEU A 161 -1.88 3.21 -19.37
N ALA A 162 -2.12 4.18 -18.49
CA ALA A 162 -3.22 5.11 -18.63
C ALA A 162 -2.99 6.06 -19.82
N LYS A 163 -4.07 6.31 -20.59
CA LYS A 163 -4.06 7.31 -21.68
C LYS A 163 -4.04 8.74 -21.14
N THR A 164 -4.64 8.93 -19.96
CA THR A 164 -4.77 10.20 -19.29
C THR A 164 -4.16 10.07 -17.89
N VAL A 165 -3.13 10.84 -17.59
CA VAL A 165 -2.51 10.91 -16.27
C VAL A 165 -2.69 12.31 -15.71
N ILE A 166 -3.38 12.46 -14.58
CA ILE A 166 -3.57 13.75 -13.90
C ILE A 166 -2.87 13.65 -12.54
N VAL A 167 -2.01 14.59 -12.24
CA VAL A 167 -1.30 14.63 -10.97
C VAL A 167 -1.72 15.81 -10.11
N GLU A 168 -1.84 15.55 -8.81
CA GLU A 168 -2.02 16.57 -7.78
C GLU A 168 -0.66 16.83 -7.13
N VAL A 169 -0.06 17.98 -7.42
CA VAL A 169 1.22 18.39 -6.84
C VAL A 169 0.97 18.94 -5.45
N ASN A 170 1.62 18.33 -4.45
CA ASN A 170 1.54 18.75 -3.06
C ASN A 170 2.96 18.92 -2.49
N LYS A 171 3.29 20.11 -2.01
CA LYS A 171 4.63 20.44 -1.47
C LYS A 171 5.04 19.64 -0.23
N ASN A 172 4.06 19.02 0.46
CA ASN A 172 4.34 18.22 1.64
C ASN A 172 4.76 16.77 1.31
N ILE A 173 4.66 16.35 0.04
CA ILE A 173 5.09 15.03 -0.40
C ILE A 173 6.61 14.98 -0.51
N PRO A 174 7.28 14.03 0.17
CA PRO A 174 8.72 13.87 0.05
C PRO A 174 9.09 13.42 -1.38
N PHE A 175 10.21 13.94 -1.89
CA PHE A 175 10.79 13.43 -3.13
C PHE A 175 11.52 12.13 -2.82
N VAL A 176 10.81 11.00 -2.93
CA VAL A 176 11.35 9.67 -2.68
C VAL A 176 11.93 9.13 -3.98
N ILE A 177 13.18 8.69 -3.92
CA ILE A 177 13.86 8.06 -5.06
C ILE A 177 13.63 6.56 -5.08
N GLY A 178 13.87 5.93 -6.23
CA GLY A 178 13.70 4.50 -6.38
C GLY A 178 13.45 4.09 -7.83
N GLU A 179 13.18 2.82 -8.04
CA GLU A 179 12.90 2.31 -9.37
C GLU A 179 11.47 2.65 -9.81
N ASN A 180 11.34 3.29 -10.98
CA ASN A 180 10.07 3.69 -11.56
C ASN A 180 9.18 4.58 -10.65
N ASN A 181 9.74 5.23 -9.63
CA ASN A 181 9.01 6.08 -8.69
C ASN A 181 8.89 7.54 -9.13
N LEU A 182 9.38 7.88 -10.31
CA LEU A 182 9.41 9.24 -10.83
C LEU A 182 8.54 9.35 -12.09
N ILE A 183 7.76 10.43 -12.17
CA ILE A 183 6.96 10.79 -13.34
C ILE A 183 7.57 12.05 -13.95
N HIS A 184 7.90 12.01 -15.24
CA HIS A 184 8.38 13.19 -15.94
C HIS A 184 7.19 14.07 -16.35
N VAL A 185 7.38 15.38 -16.35
CA VAL A 185 6.34 16.36 -16.69
C VAL A 185 5.78 16.20 -18.12
N SER A 186 6.54 15.60 -19.05
CA SER A 186 6.04 15.27 -20.39
C SER A 186 4.95 14.20 -20.37
N ASP A 187 5.00 13.30 -19.39
CA ASP A 187 4.18 12.07 -19.35
C ASP A 187 2.82 12.27 -18.67
N VAL A 188 2.59 13.45 -18.07
CA VAL A 188 1.29 13.79 -17.49
C VAL A 188 0.42 14.57 -18.47
N SER A 189 -0.89 14.39 -18.39
CA SER A 189 -1.88 15.09 -19.21
C SER A 189 -2.27 16.44 -18.62
N ALA A 190 -2.37 16.52 -17.28
CA ALA A 190 -2.71 17.73 -16.56
C ALA A 190 -2.12 17.73 -15.14
N ILE A 191 -1.94 18.91 -14.58
CA ILE A 191 -1.40 19.15 -13.26
C ILE A 191 -2.37 20.04 -12.49
N VAL A 192 -2.69 19.63 -11.25
CA VAL A 192 -3.44 20.43 -10.28
C VAL A 192 -2.51 20.67 -9.09
N GLU A 193 -2.30 21.93 -8.69
CA GLU A 193 -1.58 22.24 -7.45
C GLU A 193 -2.57 22.31 -6.28
N HIS A 194 -2.30 21.53 -5.25
CA HIS A 194 -3.10 21.55 -4.03
C HIS A 194 -2.27 21.11 -2.83
N ASP A 195 -1.88 22.07 -2.01
CA ASP A 195 -1.16 21.82 -0.77
C ASP A 195 -2.12 21.37 0.34
N SER A 196 -1.93 20.16 0.82
CA SER A 196 -2.64 19.60 1.97
C SER A 196 -1.68 18.89 2.92
N PRO A 197 -1.96 18.86 4.22
CA PRO A 197 -1.18 18.04 5.14
C PRO A 197 -1.22 16.58 4.73
N LEU A 198 -0.09 15.89 4.84
CA LEU A 198 -0.07 14.43 4.69
C LEU A 198 -0.77 13.78 5.89
N GLN A 199 -1.51 12.72 5.62
CA GLN A 199 -2.10 11.91 6.67
C GLN A 199 -0.99 11.18 7.43
N GLU A 200 -1.16 11.07 8.74
CA GLU A 200 -0.23 10.41 9.64
C GLU A 200 -0.93 9.27 10.39
N VAL A 201 -0.16 8.25 10.70
CA VAL A 201 -0.60 7.19 11.60
C VAL A 201 0.02 7.43 12.97
N VAL A 202 -0.80 7.44 13.98
CA VAL A 202 -0.35 7.49 15.37
C VAL A 202 -0.09 6.06 15.83
N ASP A 203 1.13 5.81 16.25
CA ASP A 203 1.50 4.53 16.85
C ASP A 203 0.82 4.39 18.21
N LEU A 204 -0.03 3.38 18.35
CA LEU A 204 -0.65 3.06 19.63
C LEU A 204 0.33 2.27 20.49
N PRO A 205 0.32 2.49 21.83
CA PRO A 205 1.13 1.69 22.72
C PRO A 205 0.74 0.20 22.60
N PRO A 206 1.71 -0.72 22.66
CA PRO A 206 1.45 -2.14 22.56
C PRO A 206 0.69 -2.66 23.79
N THR A 207 -0.04 -3.74 23.61
CA THR A 207 -0.59 -4.51 24.72
C THR A 207 0.48 -5.40 25.35
N PRO A 208 0.34 -5.84 26.63
CA PRO A 208 1.27 -6.77 27.24
C PRO A 208 1.45 -8.09 26.49
N GLU A 209 0.38 -8.56 25.82
CA GLU A 209 0.42 -9.72 24.97
C GLU A 209 1.29 -9.48 23.73
N GLU A 210 1.17 -8.31 23.09
CA GLU A 210 1.99 -7.93 21.92
C GLU A 210 3.47 -7.78 22.31
N GLU A 211 3.79 -7.22 23.49
CA GLU A 211 5.16 -7.15 24.00
C GLU A 211 5.76 -8.54 24.23
N THR A 212 4.97 -9.45 24.78
CA THR A 212 5.41 -10.84 25.01
C THR A 212 5.70 -11.55 23.69
N ILE A 213 4.81 -11.43 22.73
CA ILE A 213 4.98 -12.00 21.38
C ILE A 213 6.21 -11.38 20.70
N ALA A 214 6.40 -10.06 20.83
CA ALA A 214 7.52 -9.36 20.21
C ALA A 214 8.87 -9.89 20.73
N LYS A 215 9.00 -10.13 22.04
CA LYS A 215 10.20 -10.74 22.65
C LYS A 215 10.47 -12.12 22.04
N ILE A 216 9.45 -13.00 21.99
CA ILE A 216 9.57 -14.34 21.42
C ILE A 216 10.00 -14.26 19.94
N VAL A 217 9.34 -13.42 19.14
CA VAL A 217 9.65 -13.28 17.69
C VAL A 217 11.06 -12.74 17.49
N SER A 218 11.52 -11.80 18.32
CA SER A 218 12.86 -11.21 18.22
C SER A 218 13.99 -12.24 18.35
N GLU A 219 13.78 -13.33 19.08
CA GLU A 219 14.75 -14.43 19.24
C GLU A 219 14.98 -15.19 17.92
N PHE A 220 13.97 -15.21 17.03
CA PHE A 220 14.09 -15.86 15.71
C PHE A 220 14.76 -14.97 14.67
N ILE A 221 15.03 -13.71 14.96
CA ILE A 221 15.67 -12.74 14.06
C ILE A 221 17.18 -12.67 14.39
N PRO A 222 18.06 -13.30 13.60
CA PRO A 222 19.50 -13.21 13.84
C PRO A 222 20.07 -11.87 13.39
N ASP A 223 21.27 -11.53 13.84
CA ASP A 223 22.08 -10.48 13.21
C ASP A 223 22.21 -10.73 11.72
N ARG A 224 22.26 -9.65 10.92
CA ARG A 224 22.33 -9.67 9.45
C ARG A 224 21.09 -10.22 8.74
N ALA A 225 20.01 -10.50 9.45
CA ALA A 225 18.72 -10.84 8.82
C ALA A 225 18.18 -9.66 8.00
N CYS A 226 17.48 -9.96 6.92
CA CYS A 226 16.65 -8.99 6.23
C CYS A 226 15.20 -9.16 6.69
N ILE A 227 14.55 -8.07 7.09
CA ILE A 227 13.22 -8.12 7.71
C ILE A 227 12.13 -7.56 6.80
N GLN A 228 10.97 -8.18 6.86
CA GLN A 228 9.68 -7.68 6.39
C GLN A 228 8.66 -7.81 7.52
N MET A 229 7.89 -6.76 7.75
CA MET A 229 6.80 -6.75 8.73
C MET A 229 5.62 -5.95 8.19
N GLY A 230 4.43 -6.27 8.71
CA GLY A 230 3.22 -5.49 8.46
C GLY A 230 3.14 -4.21 9.30
N ILE A 231 1.94 -3.67 9.42
CA ILE A 231 1.60 -2.48 10.23
C ILE A 231 0.88 -2.87 11.51
N GLY A 232 0.93 -2.00 12.53
CA GLY A 232 0.16 -2.15 13.77
C GLY A 232 1.02 -2.28 15.03
N GLY A 233 0.39 -2.52 16.17
CA GLY A 233 1.04 -2.55 17.47
C GLY A 233 2.12 -3.64 17.58
N LEU A 234 1.82 -4.86 17.17
CA LEU A 234 2.76 -5.97 17.23
C LEU A 234 4.02 -5.76 16.37
N PRO A 235 3.97 -5.37 15.07
CA PRO A 235 5.15 -5.02 14.30
C PRO A 235 6.01 -3.92 14.93
N ASN A 236 5.40 -2.87 15.47
CA ASN A 236 6.13 -1.82 16.17
C ASN A 236 6.82 -2.33 17.45
N SER A 237 6.14 -3.20 18.20
CA SER A 237 6.74 -3.85 19.38
C SER A 237 7.94 -4.72 19.01
N ILE A 238 7.85 -5.46 17.90
CA ILE A 238 8.99 -6.24 17.39
C ILE A 238 10.16 -5.32 17.03
N CYS A 239 9.92 -4.20 16.34
CA CYS A 239 10.98 -3.22 16.05
C CYS A 239 11.68 -2.76 17.34
N ASN A 240 10.95 -2.52 18.43
CA ASN A 240 11.52 -2.12 19.71
C ASN A 240 12.46 -3.18 20.32
N GLU A 241 12.20 -4.45 20.11
CA GLU A 241 13.05 -5.55 20.57
C GLU A 241 14.32 -5.77 19.69
N LEU A 242 14.42 -5.09 18.53
CA LEU A 242 15.52 -5.29 17.58
C LEU A 242 16.69 -4.30 17.74
N TYR A 243 16.63 -3.32 18.65
CA TYR A 243 17.70 -2.31 18.80
C TYR A 243 19.06 -2.87 19.21
N ASN A 244 19.09 -4.07 19.76
CA ASN A 244 20.32 -4.77 20.13
C ASN A 244 20.91 -5.64 18.99
N LYS A 245 20.22 -5.77 17.86
CA LYS A 245 20.67 -6.52 16.68
C LYS A 245 21.68 -5.70 15.87
N LYS A 246 22.40 -6.40 15.00
CA LYS A 246 23.47 -5.80 14.20
C LYS A 246 23.27 -6.09 12.71
N ASP A 247 23.54 -5.06 11.91
CA ASP A 247 23.61 -5.16 10.45
C ASP A 247 22.35 -5.74 9.78
N LEU A 248 21.15 -5.43 10.30
CA LEU A 248 19.91 -5.85 9.66
C LEU A 248 19.76 -5.24 8.26
N GLY A 249 18.94 -5.86 7.43
CA GLY A 249 18.45 -5.33 6.17
C GLY A 249 16.95 -5.12 6.19
N ILE A 250 16.45 -4.30 5.26
CA ILE A 250 15.02 -4.12 5.02
C ILE A 250 14.72 -4.40 3.55
N HIS A 251 13.75 -5.30 3.32
CA HIS A 251 13.06 -5.50 2.06
C HIS A 251 11.61 -5.81 2.41
N THR A 252 10.72 -4.84 2.27
CA THR A 252 9.39 -4.88 2.83
C THR A 252 8.34 -4.31 1.90
N GLU A 253 7.12 -4.80 1.96
CA GLU A 253 5.98 -4.19 1.31
C GLU A 253 5.74 -2.79 1.87
N VAL A 254 5.49 -2.69 3.15
CA VAL A 254 5.25 -1.42 3.84
C VAL A 254 6.44 -1.02 4.68
N LEU A 255 6.88 0.22 4.53
CA LEU A 255 7.85 0.84 5.42
C LEU A 255 7.12 1.61 6.53
N THR A 256 7.58 1.43 7.79
CA THR A 256 6.92 1.97 8.99
C THR A 256 7.87 2.83 9.83
N THR A 257 7.30 3.59 10.76
CA THR A 257 8.06 4.42 11.72
C THR A 257 9.06 3.61 12.54
N GLY A 258 8.68 2.39 12.99
CA GLY A 258 9.57 1.51 13.75
C GLY A 258 10.81 1.10 12.94
N MET A 259 10.65 0.80 11.65
CA MET A 259 11.78 0.48 10.76
C MET A 259 12.69 1.69 10.54
N ILE A 260 12.14 2.89 10.39
CA ILE A 260 12.94 4.12 10.31
C ILE A 260 13.73 4.35 11.60
N GLY A 261 13.15 4.04 12.76
CA GLY A 261 13.87 4.08 14.05
C GLY A 261 15.12 3.19 14.04
N LEU A 262 15.01 1.96 13.54
CA LEU A 262 16.13 1.03 13.40
C LEU A 262 17.20 1.51 12.40
N ILE A 263 16.80 2.13 11.29
CA ILE A 263 17.72 2.74 10.32
C ILE A 263 18.51 3.87 10.99
N LYS A 264 17.82 4.81 11.66
CA LYS A 264 18.45 5.95 12.33
C LYS A 264 19.38 5.54 13.47
N ALA A 265 19.06 4.44 14.15
CA ALA A 265 19.91 3.87 15.21
C ALA A 265 21.14 3.11 14.67
N GLY A 266 21.28 2.96 13.33
CA GLY A 266 22.37 2.21 12.72
C GLY A 266 22.26 0.68 12.86
N VAL A 267 21.13 0.17 13.33
CA VAL A 267 20.83 -1.26 13.42
C VAL A 267 20.64 -1.85 12.02
N VAL A 268 20.00 -1.09 11.13
CA VAL A 268 19.80 -1.46 9.72
C VAL A 268 20.88 -0.82 8.87
N THR A 269 21.74 -1.65 8.27
CA THR A 269 22.82 -1.21 7.38
C THR A 269 22.62 -1.70 5.94
N ASN A 270 21.80 -2.72 5.72
CA ASN A 270 21.60 -3.42 4.45
C ASN A 270 22.87 -4.01 3.83
N LYS A 271 23.97 -4.05 4.59
CA LYS A 271 25.32 -4.42 4.13
C LYS A 271 25.41 -5.85 3.63
N TYR A 272 24.61 -6.75 4.20
CA TYR A 272 24.67 -8.18 3.90
C TYR A 272 23.61 -8.65 2.91
N LYS A 273 22.76 -7.76 2.39
CA LYS A 273 21.82 -8.10 1.32
C LYS A 273 22.58 -8.48 0.04
N LYS A 274 22.19 -9.57 -0.61
CA LYS A 274 22.75 -10.00 -1.91
C LYS A 274 22.27 -9.11 -3.06
N ILE A 275 21.04 -8.66 -3.01
CA ILE A 275 20.45 -7.69 -3.95
C ILE A 275 20.11 -6.40 -3.22
N ASN A 276 20.07 -5.27 -3.91
CA ASN A 276 19.84 -3.96 -3.33
C ASN A 276 20.72 -3.69 -2.08
N LYS A 277 22.00 -4.01 -2.18
CA LYS A 277 22.97 -3.85 -1.09
C LYS A 277 23.04 -2.39 -0.65
N ASN A 278 23.12 -2.17 0.66
CA ASN A 278 23.15 -0.86 1.31
C ASN A 278 21.87 -0.01 1.11
N ILE A 279 20.79 -0.60 0.63
CA ILE A 279 19.51 0.09 0.36
C ILE A 279 18.38 -0.64 1.07
N SER A 280 17.58 0.08 1.86
CA SER A 280 16.27 -0.37 2.33
C SER A 280 15.26 -0.23 1.20
N VAL A 281 14.58 -1.31 0.86
CA VAL A 281 13.62 -1.35 -0.25
C VAL A 281 12.20 -1.53 0.28
N PHE A 282 11.27 -0.74 -0.26
CA PHE A 282 9.85 -0.82 0.08
C PHE A 282 8.98 -0.46 -1.14
N THR A 283 7.68 -0.74 -1.09
CA THR A 283 6.77 -0.35 -2.18
C THR A 283 5.80 0.77 -1.78
N PHE A 284 5.38 0.82 -0.52
CA PHE A 284 4.68 1.99 0.03
C PHE A 284 5.08 2.25 1.48
N ALA A 285 4.81 3.47 1.96
CA ALA A 285 5.20 3.91 3.30
C ALA A 285 4.00 4.46 4.07
N ILE A 286 3.92 4.09 5.35
CA ILE A 286 2.88 4.58 6.28
C ILE A 286 3.56 4.97 7.60
N GLY A 287 3.40 6.22 8.00
CA GLY A 287 4.00 6.69 9.25
C GLY A 287 3.59 8.11 9.60
N ASN A 288 4.53 8.84 10.14
CA ASN A 288 4.37 10.21 10.59
C ASN A 288 5.27 11.19 9.82
N LYS A 289 5.13 12.47 10.10
CA LYS A 289 5.89 13.53 9.46
C LYS A 289 7.41 13.32 9.54
N GLN A 290 7.94 12.90 10.70
CA GLN A 290 9.39 12.66 10.84
C GLN A 290 9.89 11.56 9.91
N MET A 291 9.10 10.49 9.75
CA MET A 291 9.39 9.44 8.78
C MET A 291 9.40 10.00 7.36
N TYR A 292 8.41 10.80 6.99
CA TYR A 292 8.32 11.36 5.64
C TYR A 292 9.47 12.31 5.31
N GLU A 293 9.93 13.08 6.29
CA GLU A 293 11.12 13.91 6.18
C GLU A 293 12.40 13.08 5.95
N GLU A 294 12.52 11.91 6.62
CA GLU A 294 13.65 10.99 6.45
C GLU A 294 13.69 10.34 5.06
N LEU A 295 12.54 10.18 4.41
CA LEU A 295 12.46 9.64 3.04
C LEU A 295 12.90 10.63 1.96
N HIS A 296 12.88 11.95 2.26
CA HIS A 296 13.14 12.99 1.27
C HIS A 296 14.57 12.95 0.78
N LEU A 297 14.75 12.64 -0.52
CA LEU A 297 16.08 12.56 -1.19
C LEU A 297 17.07 11.60 -0.51
N ASN A 298 16.60 10.63 0.25
CA ASN A 298 17.45 9.68 0.94
C ASN A 298 17.86 8.52 0.02
N PRO A 299 19.15 8.41 -0.39
CA PRO A 299 19.58 7.39 -1.33
C PRO A 299 19.62 5.98 -0.71
N THR A 300 19.57 5.87 0.61
CA THR A 300 19.64 4.58 1.32
C THR A 300 18.27 3.95 1.56
N ILE A 301 17.18 4.69 1.26
CA ILE A 301 15.81 4.24 1.42
C ILE A 301 15.08 4.48 0.09
N GLN A 302 14.74 3.44 -0.63
CA GLN A 302 14.23 3.57 -1.99
C GLN A 302 12.91 2.81 -2.18
N SER A 303 12.02 3.42 -2.95
CA SER A 303 10.73 2.84 -3.31
C SER A 303 10.79 2.12 -4.66
N PHE A 304 10.31 0.88 -4.70
CA PHE A 304 10.29 0.03 -5.89
C PHE A 304 8.86 -0.45 -6.19
N PRO A 305 8.55 -0.81 -7.46
CA PRO A 305 7.24 -1.35 -7.82
C PRO A 305 6.91 -2.64 -7.06
N VAL A 306 5.61 -2.87 -6.80
CA VAL A 306 5.16 -4.02 -6.02
C VAL A 306 5.50 -5.37 -6.66
N ASN A 307 5.48 -5.46 -7.98
CA ASN A 307 5.88 -6.67 -8.71
C ASN A 307 7.38 -6.98 -8.67
N TYR A 308 8.19 -6.10 -8.06
CA TYR A 308 9.56 -6.38 -7.68
C TYR A 308 9.68 -6.67 -6.19
N VAL A 309 9.13 -5.78 -5.35
CA VAL A 309 9.27 -5.89 -3.89
C VAL A 309 8.60 -7.15 -3.36
N ASN A 310 7.43 -7.45 -3.86
CA ASN A 310 6.60 -8.59 -3.43
C ASN A 310 6.80 -9.86 -4.28
N ASP A 311 7.69 -9.85 -5.28
CA ASP A 311 7.94 -11.06 -6.07
C ASP A 311 8.65 -12.12 -5.21
N PRO A 312 8.04 -13.31 -4.97
CA PRO A 312 8.65 -14.37 -4.19
C PRO A 312 10.03 -14.81 -4.71
N TYR A 313 10.28 -14.74 -6.02
CA TYR A 313 11.58 -15.07 -6.61
C TYR A 313 12.63 -13.98 -6.35
N VAL A 314 12.23 -12.72 -6.29
CA VAL A 314 13.13 -11.62 -5.88
C VAL A 314 13.44 -11.76 -4.40
N ILE A 315 12.42 -11.94 -3.56
CA ILE A 315 12.53 -12.12 -2.12
C ILE A 315 13.46 -13.30 -1.78
N SER A 316 13.33 -14.43 -2.48
CA SER A 316 14.13 -15.64 -2.27
C SER A 316 15.64 -15.45 -2.51
N LYS A 317 16.04 -14.41 -3.25
CA LYS A 317 17.46 -14.06 -3.47
C LYS A 317 18.10 -13.35 -2.29
N ILE A 318 17.33 -13.00 -1.27
CA ILE A 318 17.80 -12.32 -0.07
C ILE A 318 17.98 -13.37 1.03
N ASP A 319 19.22 -13.69 1.38
CA ASP A 319 19.48 -14.66 2.45
C ASP A 319 18.98 -14.16 3.81
N ASN A 320 18.59 -15.10 4.66
CA ASN A 320 18.06 -14.83 6.00
C ASN A 320 16.90 -13.82 6.01
N LEU A 321 16.04 -13.86 5.01
CA LEU A 321 14.85 -13.02 5.02
C LEU A 321 13.87 -13.56 6.07
N VAL A 322 13.49 -12.71 7.02
CA VAL A 322 12.50 -13.00 8.05
C VAL A 322 11.24 -12.21 7.73
N SER A 323 10.21 -12.93 7.30
CA SER A 323 8.89 -12.38 7.01
C SER A 323 7.98 -12.58 8.21
N ILE A 324 7.39 -11.50 8.73
CA ILE A 324 6.55 -11.52 9.93
C ILE A 324 5.19 -10.92 9.57
N ASN A 325 4.17 -11.74 9.62
CA ASN A 325 2.79 -11.37 9.30
C ASN A 325 1.85 -11.80 10.43
N SER A 326 0.61 -11.32 10.39
CA SER A 326 -0.45 -11.70 11.31
C SER A 326 -1.63 -12.28 10.55
N THR A 327 -2.51 -12.98 11.26
CA THR A 327 -3.71 -13.57 10.68
C THR A 327 -4.94 -13.30 11.55
N ILE A 328 -6.13 -13.37 10.97
CA ILE A 328 -7.40 -13.27 11.69
C ILE A 328 -7.61 -14.53 12.53
N GLU A 329 -7.40 -15.72 11.92
CA GLU A 329 -7.51 -17.00 12.58
C GLU A 329 -6.54 -18.02 11.98
N ILE A 330 -6.15 -19.00 12.77
CA ILE A 330 -5.36 -20.18 12.37
C ILE A 330 -6.08 -21.43 12.84
N ASP A 331 -6.14 -22.47 11.99
CA ASP A 331 -6.74 -23.74 12.40
C ASP A 331 -5.71 -24.75 12.93
N LEU A 332 -6.23 -25.86 13.52
CA LEU A 332 -5.37 -26.90 14.09
C LEU A 332 -4.52 -27.65 13.07
N THR A 333 -4.71 -27.42 11.77
CA THR A 333 -3.84 -27.93 10.71
C THR A 333 -2.70 -26.96 10.35
N GLY A 334 -2.74 -25.72 10.86
CA GLY A 334 -1.79 -24.65 10.56
C GLY A 334 -2.16 -23.79 9.36
N ALA A 335 -3.35 -23.96 8.77
CA ALA A 335 -3.86 -23.07 7.73
C ALA A 335 -4.33 -21.74 8.33
N CYS A 336 -4.00 -20.62 7.66
CA CYS A 336 -4.30 -19.27 8.12
C CYS A 336 -5.33 -18.57 7.21
N ASN A 337 -6.30 -17.91 7.83
CA ASN A 337 -7.24 -17.00 7.17
C ASN A 337 -6.96 -15.55 7.63
N SER A 338 -6.52 -14.70 6.71
CA SER A 338 -6.19 -13.31 6.99
C SER A 338 -7.16 -12.31 6.35
N GLU A 339 -8.19 -12.78 5.67
CA GLU A 339 -8.99 -11.90 4.79
C GLU A 339 -10.50 -12.04 4.93
N TYR A 340 -11.00 -13.07 5.60
CA TYR A 340 -12.44 -13.37 5.66
C TYR A 340 -12.91 -13.44 7.11
N LEU A 341 -14.03 -12.81 7.43
CA LEU A 341 -14.58 -12.75 8.78
C LEU A 341 -16.12 -12.73 8.75
N ASN A 342 -16.75 -13.55 9.60
CA ASN A 342 -18.20 -13.59 9.77
C ASN A 342 -18.99 -13.78 8.45
N GLY A 343 -18.51 -14.65 7.57
CA GLY A 343 -19.19 -14.94 6.31
C GLY A 343 -18.95 -13.89 5.20
N HIS A 344 -18.03 -12.95 5.39
CA HIS A 344 -17.79 -11.85 4.44
C HIS A 344 -16.31 -11.61 4.19
N GLN A 345 -15.98 -11.13 2.98
CA GLN A 345 -14.64 -10.59 2.69
C GLN A 345 -14.38 -9.38 3.58
N PHE A 346 -13.36 -9.46 4.43
CA PHE A 346 -13.01 -8.43 5.43
C PHE A 346 -11.84 -7.56 4.96
N SER A 347 -10.84 -8.17 4.33
CA SER A 347 -9.67 -7.48 3.75
C SER A 347 -9.29 -8.10 2.40
N ALA A 348 -8.09 -8.56 2.22
CA ALA A 348 -7.59 -9.34 1.09
C ALA A 348 -6.29 -10.05 1.50
N THR A 349 -5.72 -10.85 0.60
CA THR A 349 -4.41 -11.48 0.78
C THR A 349 -3.30 -10.45 0.95
N GLY A 350 -3.40 -9.28 0.27
CA GLY A 350 -2.29 -8.32 0.21
C GLY A 350 -1.01 -9.00 -0.28
N GLY A 351 0.11 -8.66 0.32
CA GLY A 351 1.41 -9.29 0.04
C GLY A 351 1.82 -10.37 1.04
N GLN A 352 0.93 -10.83 1.93
CA GLN A 352 1.29 -11.84 2.93
C GLN A 352 1.84 -13.13 2.30
N VAL A 353 1.14 -13.67 1.31
CA VAL A 353 1.55 -14.92 0.63
C VAL A 353 2.84 -14.71 -0.16
N ASP A 354 3.01 -13.55 -0.78
CA ASP A 354 4.22 -13.18 -1.51
C ASP A 354 5.46 -13.32 -0.61
N PHE A 355 5.42 -12.68 0.56
CA PHE A 355 6.54 -12.67 1.50
C PHE A 355 6.71 -13.99 2.24
N VAL A 356 5.63 -14.68 2.61
CA VAL A 356 5.68 -16.00 3.24
C VAL A 356 6.39 -16.99 2.31
N ARG A 357 6.01 -17.04 1.03
CA ARG A 357 6.66 -17.90 0.02
C ARG A 357 8.08 -17.50 -0.27
N GLY A 358 8.34 -16.20 -0.43
CA GLY A 358 9.68 -15.70 -0.65
C GLY A 358 10.63 -16.03 0.50
N ALA A 359 10.18 -15.86 1.76
CA ALA A 359 10.95 -16.22 2.94
C ALA A 359 11.18 -17.74 3.06
N TYR A 360 10.17 -18.56 2.72
CA TYR A 360 10.30 -20.02 2.66
C TYR A 360 11.38 -20.46 1.67
N MET A 361 11.47 -19.83 0.52
CA MET A 361 12.46 -20.12 -0.52
C MET A 361 13.83 -19.47 -0.26
N SER A 362 13.93 -18.50 0.64
CA SER A 362 15.18 -17.80 0.98
C SER A 362 16.12 -18.71 1.75
N GLN A 363 17.41 -18.72 1.40
CA GLN A 363 18.41 -19.47 2.15
C GLN A 363 18.54 -18.94 3.59
N GLY A 364 18.20 -19.76 4.58
CA GLY A 364 18.15 -19.35 5.99
C GLY A 364 16.96 -18.44 6.33
N GLY A 365 16.04 -18.26 5.40
CA GLY A 365 14.83 -17.46 5.59
C GLY A 365 13.85 -18.09 6.56
N LYS A 366 12.96 -17.25 7.11
CA LYS A 366 11.90 -17.67 8.03
C LYS A 366 10.62 -16.95 7.72
N SER A 367 9.52 -17.69 7.60
CA SER A 367 8.16 -17.13 7.57
C SER A 367 7.49 -17.36 8.91
N ILE A 368 7.06 -16.28 9.54
CA ILE A 368 6.48 -16.25 10.89
C ILE A 368 5.08 -15.66 10.80
N ILE A 369 4.10 -16.37 11.36
CA ILE A 369 2.75 -15.85 11.60
C ILE A 369 2.59 -15.61 13.09
N ALA A 370 2.47 -14.37 13.50
CA ALA A 370 2.37 -13.94 14.88
C ALA A 370 1.00 -13.32 15.18
N LEU A 371 0.32 -13.84 16.18
CA LEU A 371 -1.02 -13.36 16.56
C LEU A 371 -1.27 -13.58 18.07
N THR A 372 -2.16 -12.78 18.63
CA THR A 372 -2.74 -13.10 19.95
C THR A 372 -3.71 -14.29 19.80
N SER A 373 -3.74 -15.17 20.79
CA SER A 373 -4.60 -16.37 20.75
C SER A 373 -6.10 -16.08 20.78
N THR A 374 -6.49 -14.89 21.23
CA THR A 374 -7.88 -14.44 21.34
C THR A 374 -8.09 -13.06 20.73
N THR A 375 -9.36 -12.72 20.48
CA THR A 375 -9.77 -11.34 20.17
C THR A 375 -9.49 -10.40 21.34
N LYS A 376 -9.38 -9.07 21.08
CA LYS A 376 -9.10 -8.06 22.10
C LYS A 376 -10.05 -8.09 23.31
N ASN A 377 -11.31 -8.44 23.08
CA ASN A 377 -12.31 -8.60 24.16
C ASN A 377 -12.29 -9.99 24.83
N LYS A 378 -11.34 -10.86 24.47
CA LYS A 378 -11.15 -12.24 24.98
C LYS A 378 -12.37 -13.15 24.81
N LYS A 379 -13.35 -12.78 23.98
CA LYS A 379 -14.57 -13.60 23.78
C LYS A 379 -14.41 -14.73 22.78
N PHE A 380 -13.49 -14.58 21.82
CA PHE A 380 -13.31 -15.57 20.75
C PHE A 380 -11.84 -15.97 20.65
N SER A 381 -11.63 -17.28 20.44
CA SER A 381 -10.30 -17.81 20.08
C SER A 381 -10.01 -17.49 18.61
N LYS A 382 -8.76 -17.12 18.33
CA LYS A 382 -8.23 -17.05 16.95
C LYS A 382 -7.59 -18.37 16.51
N ILE A 383 -7.41 -19.30 17.44
CA ILE A 383 -7.01 -20.69 17.16
C ILE A 383 -8.30 -21.49 17.09
N VAL A 384 -8.63 -22.01 15.90
CA VAL A 384 -9.92 -22.65 15.62
C VAL A 384 -9.71 -24.10 15.14
N ALA A 385 -10.73 -24.94 15.29
CA ALA A 385 -10.64 -26.32 14.81
C ALA A 385 -10.53 -26.39 13.27
N ARG A 386 -11.27 -25.53 12.57
CA ARG A 386 -11.27 -25.35 11.12
C ARG A 386 -11.48 -23.88 10.80
N LEU A 387 -10.88 -23.39 9.72
CA LEU A 387 -11.09 -22.03 9.25
C LEU A 387 -12.56 -21.78 8.91
N SER A 388 -13.03 -20.56 9.18
CA SER A 388 -14.37 -20.08 8.81
C SER A 388 -14.44 -19.50 7.40
N GLY A 389 -13.31 -19.32 6.74
CA GLY A 389 -13.15 -18.71 5.42
C GLY A 389 -12.08 -19.37 4.56
N PRO A 390 -11.67 -18.72 3.48
CA PRO A 390 -10.61 -19.23 2.61
C PRO A 390 -9.27 -19.32 3.34
N THR A 391 -8.41 -20.21 2.89
CA THR A 391 -7.02 -20.26 3.34
C THR A 391 -6.22 -19.21 2.61
N THR A 392 -5.80 -18.15 3.32
CA THR A 392 -4.90 -17.13 2.77
C THR A 392 -3.48 -17.67 2.68
N THR A 393 -2.98 -18.32 3.73
CA THR A 393 -1.62 -18.88 3.78
C THR A 393 -1.68 -20.36 4.15
N LEU A 394 -1.02 -21.18 3.34
CA LEU A 394 -0.97 -22.62 3.55
C LEU A 394 -0.01 -22.97 4.70
N ARG A 395 -0.33 -24.03 5.44
CA ARG A 395 0.54 -24.57 6.50
C ARG A 395 1.95 -24.93 6.04
N ASN A 396 2.11 -25.27 4.76
CA ASN A 396 3.40 -25.70 4.20
C ASN A 396 4.36 -24.55 3.97
N ASP A 397 3.87 -23.31 3.89
CA ASP A 397 4.66 -22.11 3.58
C ASP A 397 5.09 -21.37 4.87
N VAL A 398 4.56 -21.75 6.03
CA VAL A 398 4.86 -21.12 7.33
C VAL A 398 5.83 -21.98 8.13
N HIS A 399 6.89 -21.35 8.65
CA HIS A 399 7.88 -22.06 9.50
C HIS A 399 7.49 -22.02 10.99
N TRP A 400 6.91 -20.89 11.45
CA TRP A 400 6.65 -20.62 12.87
C TRP A 400 5.32 -19.92 13.08
#